data_eb2dc9e974fbb891a1b9c5ce7dd8d636
#
_entry.id   eb2dc9e974fbb891a1b9c5ce7dd8d636
#
_cell.length_a   1.000
_cell.length_b   1.000
_cell.length_c   1.000
_cell.angle_alpha   90.00
_cell.angle_beta   90.00
_cell.angle_gamma   90.00
#
_symmetry.space_group_name_H-M   'P 1'
#
loop_
_entity.id
_entity.type
_entity.pdbx_description
1 polymer ?
#
loop_
_entity_poly.entity_id
_entity_poly.type
_entity_poly.pdbx_seq_one_letter_code
_entity_poly.pdbx_strand_id
1 'polypeptide(L)'
;MHPIDLAFHFLKAKKRGLLANIHAKRKRGEKPAKPGHEDYPDKKGWEETVGKSDAQLESAGVSGYNKPKRTPNHPKKSHVVVAREGGKTKTIRFGQQGVSGAGANPKSPKQKARQKSFKARHKKNIKRGKMSAAYWADKEKW
;
A
#
# COMPACT_ATOMS: atom_id res chain seq x y z
N MET A 1 -4.53 10.34 -46.92
CA MET A 1 -4.65 10.72 -45.50
C MET A 1 -4.28 12.19 -45.34
N HIS A 2 -5.21 12.99 -44.89
CA HIS A 2 -4.99 14.42 -44.65
C HIS A 2 -4.11 14.60 -43.42
N PRO A 3 -3.12 15.52 -43.44
CA PRO A 3 -2.23 15.73 -42.28
C PRO A 3 -2.93 16.21 -41.01
N ILE A 4 -4.20 16.56 -41.08
CA ILE A 4 -5.04 17.00 -39.95
C ILE A 4 -5.47 15.83 -39.06
N ASP A 5 -5.59 14.60 -39.62
CA ASP A 5 -6.03 13.44 -38.85
C ASP A 5 -4.94 12.88 -37.89
N LEU A 6 -3.68 13.05 -38.25
CA LEU A 6 -2.56 12.63 -37.39
C LEU A 6 -2.41 13.52 -36.14
N ALA A 7 -2.75 14.80 -36.23
CA ALA A 7 -2.69 15.73 -35.11
C ALA A 7 -3.80 15.46 -34.07
N PHE A 8 -4.97 14.97 -34.51
CA PHE A 8 -6.09 14.65 -33.61
C PHE A 8 -5.89 13.37 -32.79
N HIS A 9 -5.12 12.42 -33.31
CA HIS A 9 -4.77 11.21 -32.56
C HIS A 9 -3.73 11.45 -31.47
N PHE A 10 -2.87 12.48 -31.62
CA PHE A 10 -1.89 12.84 -30.59
C PHE A 10 -2.49 13.54 -29.37
N LEU A 11 -3.66 14.16 -29.51
CA LEU A 11 -4.31 14.96 -28.45
C LEU A 11 -5.14 14.15 -27.45
N LYS A 12 -5.37 12.86 -27.70
CA LYS A 12 -6.16 11.98 -26.81
C LYS A 12 -5.36 10.99 -25.97
N ALA A 13 -4.03 11.08 -25.94
CA ALA A 13 -3.25 10.33 -24.97
C ALA A 13 -3.49 10.95 -23.59
N LYS A 14 -4.37 10.32 -22.80
CA LYS A 14 -4.51 10.62 -21.38
C LYS A 14 -3.12 10.72 -20.78
N LYS A 15 -2.75 11.88 -20.24
CA LYS A 15 -1.47 12.10 -19.55
C LYS A 15 -1.35 11.03 -18.45
N ARG A 16 -0.60 9.99 -18.72
CA ARG A 16 -0.31 8.95 -17.73
C ARG A 16 0.59 9.57 -16.67
N GLY A 17 0.31 9.30 -15.40
CA GLY A 17 1.17 9.77 -14.32
C GLY A 17 2.61 9.25 -14.46
N LEU A 18 3.55 9.93 -13.84
CA LEU A 18 5.00 9.64 -13.89
C LEU A 18 5.31 8.15 -13.67
N LEU A 19 4.75 7.54 -12.64
CA LEU A 19 4.97 6.12 -12.34
C LEU A 19 4.43 5.19 -13.44
N ALA A 20 3.28 5.52 -14.04
CA ALA A 20 2.73 4.73 -15.14
C ALA A 20 3.62 4.80 -16.39
N ASN A 21 4.24 5.95 -16.66
CA ASN A 21 5.19 6.11 -17.76
C ASN A 21 6.49 5.33 -17.50
N ILE A 22 7.01 5.34 -16.29
CA ILE A 22 8.19 4.55 -15.89
C ILE A 22 7.92 3.05 -16.07
N HIS A 23 6.77 2.57 -15.60
CA HIS A 23 6.39 1.17 -15.76
C HIS A 23 6.18 0.78 -17.23
N ALA A 24 5.59 1.66 -18.05
CA ALA A 24 5.43 1.43 -19.47
C ALA A 24 6.78 1.32 -20.21
N LYS A 25 7.73 2.19 -19.90
CA LYS A 25 9.11 2.13 -20.45
C LYS A 25 9.81 0.82 -20.06
N ARG A 26 9.73 0.41 -18.79
CA ARG A 26 10.29 -0.88 -18.34
C ARG A 26 9.69 -2.07 -19.06
N LYS A 27 8.38 -2.07 -19.28
CA LYS A 27 7.67 -3.15 -19.99
C LYS A 27 8.11 -3.27 -21.45
N ARG A 28 8.50 -2.16 -22.10
CA ARG A 28 9.07 -2.15 -23.46
C ARG A 28 10.56 -2.46 -23.50
N GLY A 29 11.21 -2.73 -22.38
CA GLY A 29 12.64 -2.99 -22.30
C GLY A 29 13.52 -1.72 -22.43
N GLU A 30 12.92 -0.54 -22.41
CA GLU A 30 13.66 0.73 -22.48
C GLU A 30 14.37 1.02 -21.16
N LYS A 31 15.60 1.53 -21.23
CA LYS A 31 16.33 1.97 -20.04
C LYS A 31 15.67 3.21 -19.44
N PRO A 32 15.61 3.34 -18.12
CA PRO A 32 15.11 4.55 -17.49
C PRO A 32 15.96 5.76 -17.87
N ALA A 33 15.30 6.92 -18.01
CA ALA A 33 15.98 8.19 -18.28
C ALA A 33 16.98 8.49 -17.15
N LYS A 34 18.15 8.99 -17.52
CA LYS A 34 19.19 9.42 -16.57
C LYS A 34 18.94 10.87 -16.13
N PRO A 35 19.44 11.29 -14.96
CA PRO A 35 19.42 12.69 -14.56
C PRO A 35 20.00 13.59 -15.65
N GLY A 36 19.27 14.68 -15.99
CA GLY A 36 19.66 15.60 -17.07
C GLY A 36 19.08 15.29 -18.45
N HIS A 37 18.37 14.19 -18.62
CA HIS A 37 17.63 13.88 -19.83
C HIS A 37 16.26 14.59 -19.82
N GLU A 38 15.77 15.01 -20.98
CA GLU A 38 14.48 15.70 -21.14
C GLU A 38 13.30 14.93 -20.54
N ASP A 39 13.30 13.61 -20.68
CA ASP A 39 12.30 12.70 -20.09
C ASP A 39 12.55 12.40 -18.60
N TYR A 40 13.60 12.94 -18.00
CA TYR A 40 13.85 12.73 -16.58
C TYR A 40 12.96 13.70 -15.77
N PRO A 41 12.18 13.20 -14.82
CA PRO A 41 11.32 14.08 -14.02
C PRO A 41 12.17 15.08 -13.26
N ASP A 42 11.70 16.31 -13.20
CA ASP A 42 12.31 17.33 -12.38
C ASP A 42 12.28 16.92 -10.89
N LYS A 43 13.19 17.49 -10.10
CA LYS A 43 13.32 17.15 -8.67
C LYS A 43 12.00 17.30 -7.92
N LYS A 44 11.22 18.34 -8.24
CA LYS A 44 9.93 18.61 -7.61
C LYS A 44 8.89 17.55 -7.97
N GLY A 45 8.75 17.19 -9.24
CA GLY A 45 7.82 16.14 -9.68
C GLY A 45 8.19 14.76 -9.12
N TRP A 46 9.49 14.49 -8.96
CA TRP A 46 9.96 13.27 -8.31
C TRP A 46 9.63 13.25 -6.82
N GLU A 47 9.91 14.33 -6.09
CA GLU A 47 9.60 14.46 -4.66
C GLU A 47 8.09 14.43 -4.38
N GLU A 48 7.27 15.03 -5.23
CA GLU A 48 5.81 14.96 -5.09
C GLU A 48 5.25 13.55 -5.28
N THR A 49 5.84 12.77 -6.18
CA THR A 49 5.30 11.46 -6.56
C THR A 49 5.88 10.32 -5.72
N VAL A 50 7.17 10.38 -5.41
CA VAL A 50 7.92 9.32 -4.72
C VAL A 50 8.22 9.71 -3.28
N GLY A 51 8.62 10.94 -3.03
CA GLY A 51 9.07 11.40 -1.72
C GLY A 51 7.99 11.38 -0.64
N LYS A 52 6.74 11.73 -0.96
CA LYS A 52 5.64 11.66 0.02
C LYS A 52 5.31 10.23 0.43
N SER A 53 5.47 9.30 -0.50
CA SER A 53 5.24 7.88 -0.26
C SER A 53 6.30 7.29 0.66
N ASP A 54 7.56 7.64 0.41
CA ASP A 54 8.69 7.11 1.17
C ASP A 54 8.77 7.73 2.57
N ALA A 55 8.47 9.01 2.71
CA ALA A 55 8.39 9.67 4.02
C ALA A 55 7.33 9.03 4.94
N GLN A 56 6.22 8.53 4.38
CA GLN A 56 5.20 7.84 5.15
C GLN A 56 5.67 6.46 5.62
N LEU A 57 6.41 5.73 4.79
CA LEU A 57 7.03 4.45 5.15
C LEU A 57 8.10 4.64 6.25
N GLU A 58 8.94 5.64 6.08
CA GLU A 58 10.00 5.98 7.01
C GLU A 58 9.45 6.41 8.37
N SER A 59 8.46 7.31 8.39
CA SER A 59 7.76 7.73 9.61
C SER A 59 7.08 6.58 10.35
N ALA A 60 6.57 5.59 9.63
CA ALA A 60 5.99 4.38 10.21
C ALA A 60 7.05 3.33 10.58
N GLY A 61 8.28 3.48 10.12
CA GLY A 61 9.38 2.54 10.32
C GLY A 61 9.16 1.18 9.66
N VAL A 62 8.44 1.14 8.53
CA VAL A 62 8.15 -0.08 7.77
C VAL A 62 8.96 -0.14 6.48
N SER A 63 9.28 -1.34 6.01
CA SER A 63 10.13 -1.56 4.84
C SER A 63 9.40 -1.41 3.49
N GLY A 64 8.09 -1.22 3.50
CA GLY A 64 7.30 -1.09 2.27
C GLY A 64 5.80 -1.10 2.53
N TYR A 65 5.04 -0.84 1.46
CA TYR A 65 3.58 -0.85 1.52
C TYR A 65 3.02 -2.26 1.74
N ASN A 66 1.92 -2.33 2.48
CA ASN A 66 1.24 -3.59 2.78
C ASN A 66 2.13 -4.63 3.49
N LYS A 67 3.16 -4.17 4.18
CA LYS A 67 4.05 -5.01 5.00
C LYS A 67 3.88 -4.62 6.47
N PRO A 68 3.11 -5.37 7.25
CA PRO A 68 2.93 -5.10 8.67
C PRO A 68 4.21 -5.37 9.45
N LYS A 69 4.47 -4.55 10.47
CA LYS A 69 5.60 -4.66 11.38
C LYS A 69 5.13 -4.62 12.83
N ARG A 70 5.74 -5.46 13.68
CA ARG A 70 5.51 -5.39 15.13
C ARG A 70 6.12 -4.12 15.73
N THR A 71 5.39 -3.53 16.68
CA THR A 71 5.81 -2.34 17.43
C THR A 71 5.78 -2.64 18.93
N PRO A 72 6.79 -3.37 19.45
CA PRO A 72 6.79 -3.82 20.86
C PRO A 72 6.80 -2.64 21.84
N ASN A 73 7.42 -1.53 21.47
CA ASN A 73 7.54 -0.34 22.32
C ASN A 73 6.34 0.61 22.25
N HIS A 74 5.32 0.31 21.45
CA HIS A 74 4.14 1.17 21.38
C HIS A 74 3.16 0.83 22.53
N PRO A 75 2.68 1.84 23.31
CA PRO A 75 1.93 1.57 24.55
C PRO A 75 0.61 0.81 24.37
N LYS A 76 -0.05 0.94 23.22
CA LYS A 76 -1.40 0.40 23.01
C LYS A 76 -1.51 -0.55 21.83
N LYS A 77 -0.74 -0.36 20.77
CA LYS A 77 -0.87 -1.11 19.50
C LYS A 77 0.34 -1.98 19.24
N SER A 78 0.10 -3.21 18.86
CA SER A 78 1.16 -4.21 18.66
C SER A 78 1.78 -4.19 17.27
N HIS A 79 1.11 -3.62 16.27
CA HIS A 79 1.56 -3.60 14.88
C HIS A 79 1.26 -2.27 14.19
N VAL A 80 2.04 -1.97 13.15
CA VAL A 80 1.84 -0.87 12.23
C VAL A 80 1.99 -1.36 10.79
N VAL A 81 1.21 -0.81 9.89
CA VAL A 81 1.32 -1.02 8.44
C VAL A 81 1.02 0.27 7.70
N VAL A 82 1.72 0.51 6.61
CA VAL A 82 1.31 1.51 5.62
C VAL A 82 0.57 0.77 4.51
N ALA A 83 -0.75 0.82 4.59
CA ALA A 83 -1.61 0.19 3.61
C ALA A 83 -1.68 1.03 2.33
N ARG A 84 -1.64 0.37 1.18
CA ARG A 84 -1.82 0.99 -0.12
C ARG A 84 -2.82 0.20 -0.96
N GLU A 85 -3.85 0.89 -1.42
CA GLU A 85 -4.90 0.32 -2.26
C GLU A 85 -5.50 1.40 -3.17
N GLY A 86 -5.63 1.11 -4.47
CA GLY A 86 -6.22 2.04 -5.43
C GLY A 86 -5.55 3.42 -5.48
N GLY A 87 -4.22 3.51 -5.31
CA GLY A 87 -3.48 4.78 -5.29
C GLY A 87 -3.58 5.57 -3.98
N LYS A 88 -4.39 5.10 -3.02
CA LYS A 88 -4.50 5.69 -1.68
C LYS A 88 -3.57 4.99 -0.71
N THR A 89 -2.94 5.77 0.17
CA THR A 89 -2.07 5.26 1.23
C THR A 89 -2.58 5.69 2.60
N LYS A 90 -2.46 4.80 3.58
CA LYS A 90 -2.87 5.07 4.96
C LYS A 90 -1.97 4.33 5.93
N THR A 91 -1.45 5.05 6.94
CA THR A 91 -0.77 4.43 8.07
C THR A 91 -1.82 3.90 9.05
N ILE A 92 -1.78 2.61 9.33
CA ILE A 92 -2.74 1.92 10.20
C ILE A 92 -1.98 1.26 11.33
N ARG A 93 -2.37 1.56 12.56
CA ARG A 93 -1.91 0.82 13.74
C ARG A 93 -3.00 -0.10 14.22
N PHE A 94 -2.69 -1.37 14.42
CA PHE A 94 -3.68 -2.40 14.75
C PHE A 94 -3.17 -3.38 15.80
N GLY A 95 -4.07 -4.21 16.28
CA GLY A 95 -3.81 -5.16 17.35
C GLY A 95 -3.64 -4.48 18.72
N GLN A 96 -4.03 -5.17 19.78
CA GLN A 96 -3.79 -4.72 21.15
C GLN A 96 -2.45 -5.25 21.64
N GLN A 97 -1.68 -4.41 22.32
CA GLN A 97 -0.43 -4.80 22.95
C GLN A 97 -0.69 -5.83 24.05
N GLY A 98 0.19 -6.83 24.18
CA GLY A 98 0.05 -7.89 25.18
C GLY A 98 -1.02 -8.95 24.89
N VAL A 99 -1.85 -8.77 23.86
CA VAL A 99 -2.87 -9.75 23.47
C VAL A 99 -2.37 -10.60 22.31
N SER A 100 -2.19 -11.89 22.54
CA SER A 100 -1.96 -12.87 21.49
C SER A 100 -3.29 -13.20 20.80
N GLY A 101 -3.30 -13.17 19.45
CA GLY A 101 -4.42 -13.69 18.67
C GLY A 101 -4.51 -15.22 18.73
N ALA A 102 -5.49 -15.77 18.05
CA ALA A 102 -5.61 -17.22 17.90
C ALA A 102 -4.71 -17.81 16.79
N GLY A 103 -4.15 -16.92 15.94
CA GLY A 103 -3.36 -17.32 14.78
C GLY A 103 -4.21 -17.77 13.59
N ALA A 104 -3.58 -17.92 12.43
CA ALA A 104 -4.25 -18.37 11.21
C ALA A 104 -4.77 -19.80 11.30
N ASN A 105 -4.08 -20.67 12.06
CA ASN A 105 -4.42 -22.09 12.26
C ASN A 105 -4.54 -22.43 13.75
N PRO A 106 -5.65 -22.02 14.42
CA PRO A 106 -5.84 -22.31 15.83
C PRO A 106 -5.99 -23.81 16.08
N LYS A 107 -5.21 -24.34 17.01
CA LYS A 107 -5.19 -25.79 17.33
C LYS A 107 -6.23 -26.16 18.37
N SER A 108 -6.41 -25.36 19.42
CA SER A 108 -7.33 -25.67 20.49
C SER A 108 -8.76 -25.21 20.22
N PRO A 109 -9.79 -25.89 20.79
CA PRO A 109 -11.18 -25.45 20.68
C PRO A 109 -11.40 -24.04 21.19
N LYS A 110 -10.72 -23.65 22.26
CA LYS A 110 -10.75 -22.28 22.82
C LYS A 110 -10.22 -21.24 21.85
N GLN A 111 -9.11 -21.52 21.16
CA GLN A 111 -8.54 -20.62 20.15
C GLN A 111 -9.46 -20.51 18.93
N LYS A 112 -10.04 -21.61 18.46
CA LYS A 112 -11.03 -21.63 17.36
C LYS A 112 -12.25 -20.78 17.70
N ALA A 113 -12.78 -20.89 18.90
CA ALA A 113 -13.90 -20.10 19.38
C ALA A 113 -13.56 -18.60 19.43
N ARG A 114 -12.37 -18.24 19.90
CA ARG A 114 -11.87 -16.84 19.93
C ARG A 114 -11.72 -16.27 18.51
N GLN A 115 -11.14 -17.01 17.58
CA GLN A 115 -11.02 -16.62 16.18
C GLN A 115 -12.39 -16.38 15.54
N LYS A 116 -13.31 -17.33 15.70
CA LYS A 116 -14.69 -17.22 15.19
C LYS A 116 -15.41 -15.98 15.73
N SER A 117 -15.29 -15.75 17.04
CA SER A 117 -15.87 -14.58 17.70
C SER A 117 -15.28 -13.28 17.19
N PHE A 118 -13.97 -13.18 17.00
CA PHE A 118 -13.31 -12.01 16.44
C PHE A 118 -13.81 -11.72 15.01
N LYS A 119 -13.78 -12.72 14.15
CA LYS A 119 -14.24 -12.60 12.76
C LYS A 119 -15.71 -12.20 12.65
N ALA A 120 -16.57 -12.76 13.50
CA ALA A 120 -17.99 -12.41 13.53
C ALA A 120 -18.21 -10.94 13.92
N ARG A 121 -17.57 -10.47 15.00
CA ARG A 121 -17.69 -9.09 15.47
C ARG A 121 -17.13 -8.05 14.47
N HIS A 122 -16.07 -8.40 13.78
CA HIS A 122 -15.36 -7.48 12.90
C HIS A 122 -15.62 -7.70 11.40
N LYS A 123 -16.53 -8.60 11.05
CA LYS A 123 -16.86 -8.99 9.67
C LYS A 123 -17.03 -7.81 8.71
N LYS A 124 -17.80 -6.79 9.12
CA LYS A 124 -18.04 -5.58 8.33
C LYS A 124 -16.76 -4.79 8.05
N ASN A 125 -15.90 -4.66 9.06
CA ASN A 125 -14.65 -3.93 8.95
C ASN A 125 -13.57 -4.73 8.20
N ILE A 126 -13.53 -6.04 8.36
CA ILE A 126 -12.63 -6.93 7.60
C ILE A 126 -12.95 -6.84 6.10
N LYS A 127 -14.22 -6.82 5.72
CA LYS A 127 -14.65 -6.66 4.31
C LYS A 127 -14.21 -5.35 3.66
N ARG A 128 -13.87 -4.33 4.43
CA ARG A 128 -13.31 -3.06 3.91
C ARG A 128 -11.92 -3.20 3.30
N GLY A 129 -11.26 -4.34 3.47
CA GLY A 129 -9.97 -4.63 2.88
C GLY A 129 -8.80 -3.89 3.54
N LYS A 130 -7.74 -3.66 2.78
CA LYS A 130 -6.44 -3.16 3.27
C LYS A 130 -6.48 -1.82 3.98
N MET A 131 -7.50 -1.01 3.75
CA MET A 131 -7.68 0.28 4.43
C MET A 131 -8.26 0.17 5.84
N SER A 132 -8.55 -1.06 6.32
CA SER A 132 -9.14 -1.33 7.63
C SER A 132 -8.15 -1.97 8.59
N ALA A 133 -8.09 -1.47 9.82
CA ALA A 133 -7.30 -2.07 10.90
C ALA A 133 -7.76 -3.51 11.24
N ALA A 134 -9.05 -3.80 11.12
CA ALA A 134 -9.60 -5.13 11.38
C ALA A 134 -9.14 -6.16 10.34
N TYR A 135 -8.99 -5.77 9.08
CA TYR A 135 -8.43 -6.64 8.04
C TYR A 135 -7.00 -7.09 8.40
N TRP A 136 -6.15 -6.16 8.81
CA TRP A 136 -4.78 -6.47 9.19
C TRP A 136 -4.69 -7.26 10.49
N ALA A 137 -5.55 -6.96 11.46
CA ALA A 137 -5.63 -7.74 12.70
C ALA A 137 -6.07 -9.18 12.42
N ASP A 138 -7.04 -9.39 11.54
CA ASP A 138 -7.48 -10.72 11.13
C ASP A 138 -6.37 -11.52 10.45
N LYS A 139 -5.61 -10.87 9.57
CA LYS A 139 -4.54 -11.51 8.81
C LYS A 139 -3.30 -11.83 9.64
N GLU A 140 -2.94 -10.99 10.61
CA GLU A 140 -1.69 -11.12 11.37
C GLU A 140 -1.86 -11.82 12.73
N LYS A 141 -3.05 -11.77 13.31
CA LYS A 141 -3.29 -12.24 14.68
C LYS A 141 -4.38 -13.32 14.79
N TRP A 142 -5.26 -13.42 13.82
CA TRP A 142 -6.45 -14.27 13.86
C TRP A 142 -6.58 -15.13 12.61
#